data_4dbd562c6aba291f0210d7e339112db5
#
_entry.id   4dbd562c6aba291f0210d7e339112db5
#
_cell.length_a   1.000
_cell.length_b   1.000
_cell.length_c   1.000
_cell.angle_alpha   90.00
_cell.angle_beta   90.00
_cell.angle_gamma   90.00
#
_symmetry.space_group_name_H-M   'P 1'
#
loop_
_entity.id
_entity.type
_entity.pdbx_description
1 polymer ?
#
loop_
_entity_poly.entity_id
_entity_poly.type
_entity_poly.pdbx_seq_one_letter_code
_entity_poly.pdbx_strand_id
1 'polypeptide(L)' 'MKCKVTLFKAGTIFDEIVIATDYEDAKEVALARNPNATIMGVTAVFE' A
#
# COMPACT_ATOMS: atom_id res chain seq x y z
N MET A 1 1.40 -1.73 -12.70
CA MET A 1 -0.01 -1.38 -12.41
C MET A 1 -0.06 -0.41 -11.24
N LYS A 2 -1.10 0.39 -11.20
CA LYS A 2 -1.30 1.36 -10.14
C LYS A 2 -2.16 0.73 -9.05
N CYS A 3 -1.71 0.81 -7.80
CA CYS A 3 -2.40 0.20 -6.68
C CYS A 3 -2.58 1.21 -5.54
N LYS A 4 -3.69 1.05 -4.83
CA LYS A 4 -3.93 1.77 -3.59
C LYS A 4 -3.74 0.78 -2.45
N VAL A 5 -2.78 1.06 -1.57
CA VAL A 5 -2.48 0.23 -0.40
C VAL A 5 -2.96 0.97 0.83
N THR A 6 -3.82 0.33 1.60
CA THR A 6 -4.34 0.90 2.84
C THR A 6 -3.50 0.37 4.00
N LEU A 7 -2.99 1.29 4.81
CA LEU A 7 -2.07 0.96 5.90
C LEU A 7 -2.58 1.53 7.22
N PHE A 8 -2.15 0.88 8.29
CA PHE A 8 -2.40 1.33 9.64
C PHE A 8 -1.06 1.56 10.34
N LYS A 9 -0.90 2.74 10.91
CA LYS A 9 0.33 3.08 11.63
C LYS A 9 0.02 4.09 12.72
N ALA A 10 0.46 3.79 13.95
CA ALA A 10 0.32 4.69 15.09
C ALA A 10 -1.12 5.18 15.29
N GLY A 11 -2.08 4.27 15.15
CA GLY A 11 -3.49 4.60 15.35
C GLY A 11 -4.16 5.28 14.17
N THR A 12 -3.46 5.46 13.04
CA THR A 12 -3.98 6.16 11.88
C THR A 12 -4.06 5.21 10.68
N ILE A 13 -5.18 5.25 9.98
CA ILE A 13 -5.36 4.52 8.72
C ILE A 13 -5.18 5.51 7.58
N PHE A 14 -4.36 5.13 6.60
CA PHE A 14 -4.08 5.99 5.44
C PHE A 14 -3.80 5.14 4.22
N ASP A 15 -3.87 5.76 3.04
CA ASP A 15 -3.63 5.08 1.77
C ASP A 15 -2.36 5.58 1.12
N GLU A 16 -1.65 4.67 0.44
CA GLU A 16 -0.52 5.00 -0.42
C GLU A 16 -0.85 4.53 -1.83
N ILE A 17 -0.61 5.40 -2.81
CA ILE A 17 -0.74 5.03 -4.21
C ILE A 17 0.65 4.66 -4.70
N VAL A 18 0.79 3.44 -5.20
CA VAL A 18 2.09 2.93 -5.66
C VAL A 18 1.97 2.35 -7.07
N ILE A 19 3.07 2.38 -7.80
CA ILE A 19 3.19 1.71 -9.09
C ILE A 19 3.96 0.42 -8.83
N ALA A 20 3.37 -0.70 -9.20
CA ALA A 20 3.91 -2.01 -8.86
C ALA A 20 3.61 -3.01 -9.98
N THR A 21 4.29 -4.14 -9.96
CA THR A 21 4.08 -5.20 -10.95
C THR A 21 2.86 -6.06 -10.63
N ASP A 22 2.56 -6.21 -9.34
CA ASP A 22 1.40 -6.97 -8.86
C ASP A 22 1.07 -6.54 -7.43
N TYR A 23 0.07 -7.19 -6.84
CA TYR A 23 -0.37 -6.85 -5.47
C TYR A 23 0.71 -7.10 -4.43
N GLU A 24 1.47 -8.17 -4.56
CA GLU A 24 2.55 -8.46 -3.60
C GLU A 24 3.63 -7.39 -3.67
N ASP A 25 4.01 -6.99 -4.87
CA ASP A 25 4.98 -5.92 -5.06
C ASP A 25 4.47 -4.60 -4.49
N ALA A 26 3.17 -4.32 -4.68
CA ALA A 26 2.55 -3.11 -4.14
C ALA A 26 2.68 -3.05 -2.61
N LYS A 27 2.46 -4.17 -1.94
CA LYS A 27 2.61 -4.24 -0.48
C LYS A 27 4.05 -3.98 -0.07
N GLU A 28 5.01 -4.56 -0.78
CA GLU A 28 6.42 -4.36 -0.47
C GLU A 28 6.83 -2.91 -0.65
N VAL A 29 6.39 -2.27 -1.73
CA VAL A 29 6.69 -0.86 -1.97
C VAL A 29 6.12 0.02 -0.86
N ALA A 30 4.86 -0.22 -0.49
CA ALA A 30 4.21 0.56 0.57
C ALA A 30 4.90 0.38 1.91
N LEU A 31 5.30 -0.85 2.25
CA LEU A 31 6.01 -1.13 3.50
C LEU A 31 7.42 -0.53 3.50
N ALA A 32 8.08 -0.49 2.35
CA ALA A 32 9.40 0.14 2.26
C ALA A 32 9.33 1.63 2.59
N ARG A 33 8.21 2.27 2.24
CA ARG A 33 7.97 3.68 2.56
C ARG A 33 7.49 3.88 3.99
N ASN A 34 6.85 2.87 4.57
CA ASN A 34 6.22 2.94 5.88
C ASN A 34 6.59 1.70 6.69
N PRO A 35 7.86 1.57 7.14
CA PRO A 35 8.36 0.29 7.68
C PRO A 35 7.66 -0.18 8.95
N ASN A 36 7.00 0.70 9.70
CA ASN A 36 6.31 0.31 10.92
C ASN A 36 4.79 0.19 10.74
N ALA A 37 4.33 0.21 9.50
CA ALA A 37 2.91 0.13 9.22
C ALA A 37 2.46 -1.31 9.02
N THR A 38 1.15 -1.54 9.18
CA THR A 38 0.49 -2.80 8.91
C THR A 38 -0.35 -2.65 7.66
N ILE A 39 -0.24 -3.60 6.74
CA ILE A 39 -1.06 -3.60 5.53
C ILE A 39 -2.49 -4.02 5.91
N MET A 40 -3.46 -3.17 5.60
CA MET A 40 -4.86 -3.46 5.83
C MET A 40 -5.53 -4.00 4.57
N GLY A 41 -5.06 -3.58 3.40
CA GLY A 41 -5.61 -4.04 2.14
C GLY A 41 -4.89 -3.42 0.97
N VAL A 42 -5.10 -4.00 -0.22
CA VAL A 42 -4.54 -3.48 -1.46
C VAL A 42 -5.56 -3.68 -2.57
N THR A 43 -5.70 -2.67 -3.43
CA THR A 43 -6.64 -2.74 -4.55
C THR A 43 -6.02 -2.07 -5.77
N ALA A 44 -6.41 -2.54 -6.95
CA ALA A 44 -5.98 -1.92 -8.20
C ALA A 44 -6.73 -0.61 -8.41
N VAL A 45 -6.05 0.38 -8.98
CA VAL A 45 -6.65 1.66 -9.34
C VAL A 45 -6.78 1.71 -10.85
N PHE A 46 -7.99 1.85 -11.32
CA PHE A 46 -8.30 1.96 -12.75
C PHE A 46 -8.67 3.41 -13.06
N GLU A 47 -8.02 3.96 -14.08
CA GLU A 47 -8.28 5.34 -14.50
C GLU A 47 -8.80 5.40 -15.91
#